data_d5c5d8af05157d64f9d939f57c4c0957
#
_entry.id   d5c5d8af05157d64f9d939f57c4c0957
#
_cell.length_a   1.000
_cell.length_b   1.000
_cell.length_c   1.000
_cell.angle_alpha   90.00
_cell.angle_beta   90.00
_cell.angle_gamma   90.00
#
_symmetry.space_group_name_H-M   'P 1'
#
loop_
_entity.id
_entity.type
_entity.pdbx_description
1 polymer ?
#
loop_
_entity_poly.entity_id
_entity_poly.type
_entity_poly.pdbx_seq_one_letter_code
_entity_poly.pdbx_strand_id
1 'polypeptide(L)' 'MKLSKWRDLSDEELRQRVKELTEELFNLRVQLSMGMAKNPARVGEARRDLARAKTLLRERALGLARRA' A
#
# COMPACT_ATOMS: atom_id res chain seq x y z
N MET A 1 -7.63 -2.94 3.82
CA MET A 1 -7.39 -2.93 5.29
C MET A 1 -7.94 -1.67 5.91
N LYS A 2 -8.42 -1.78 7.14
CA LYS A 2 -8.89 -0.60 7.85
C LYS A 2 -7.70 0.22 8.32
N LEU A 3 -7.90 1.52 8.43
CA LEU A 3 -6.83 2.43 8.84
C LEU A 3 -6.21 2.06 10.19
N SER A 4 -7.04 1.59 11.12
CA SER A 4 -6.54 1.20 12.43
C SER A 4 -5.53 0.07 12.34
N LYS A 5 -5.75 -0.88 11.44
CA LYS A 5 -4.82 -1.99 11.28
C LYS A 5 -3.49 -1.51 10.68
N TRP A 6 -3.55 -0.53 9.79
CA TRP A 6 -2.33 0.04 9.24
C TRP A 6 -1.48 0.68 10.33
N ARG A 7 -2.12 1.34 11.27
CA ARG A 7 -1.40 2.02 12.34
C ARG A 7 -0.79 1.06 13.35
N ASP A 8 -1.29 -0.17 13.39
CA ASP A 8 -0.76 -1.18 14.30
C ASP A 8 0.50 -1.85 13.76
N LEU A 9 0.82 -1.62 12.50
CA LEU A 9 1.99 -2.25 11.88
C LEU A 9 3.27 -1.53 12.28
N SER A 10 4.34 -2.30 12.45
CA SER A 10 5.65 -1.74 12.72
C SER A 10 6.21 -1.11 11.43
N ASP A 11 7.29 -0.33 11.57
CA ASP A 11 7.93 0.27 10.42
C ASP A 11 8.40 -0.78 9.42
N GLU A 12 8.96 -1.88 9.91
CA GLU A 12 9.39 -2.95 9.02
C GLU A 12 8.23 -3.58 8.30
N GLU A 13 7.12 -3.81 9.00
CA GLU A 13 5.93 -4.37 8.39
C GLU A 13 5.36 -3.43 7.34
N LEU A 14 5.38 -2.13 7.61
CA LEU A 14 4.91 -1.15 6.63
C LEU A 14 5.80 -1.15 5.38
N ARG A 15 7.11 -1.23 5.56
CA ARG A 15 8.01 -1.29 4.42
C ARG A 15 7.80 -2.54 3.60
N GLN A 16 7.54 -3.66 4.27
CA GLN A 16 7.25 -4.91 3.58
C GLN A 16 5.95 -4.79 2.78
N ARG A 17 4.92 -4.16 3.36
CA ARG A 17 3.67 -3.95 2.64
C ARG A 17 3.86 -3.05 1.44
N VAL A 18 4.69 -2.00 1.57
CA VAL A 18 4.99 -1.13 0.44
C VAL A 18 5.60 -1.93 -0.70
N LYS A 19 6.55 -2.79 -0.36
CA LYS A 19 7.21 -3.60 -1.38
C LYS A 19 6.22 -4.54 -2.06
N GLU A 20 5.41 -5.25 -1.26
CA GLU A 20 4.43 -6.18 -1.80
C GLU A 20 3.40 -5.48 -2.68
N LEU A 21 2.91 -4.33 -2.22
CA LEU A 21 1.90 -3.58 -2.97
C LEU A 21 2.47 -2.98 -4.26
N THR A 22 3.73 -2.57 -4.22
CA THR A 22 4.40 -2.06 -5.42
C THR A 22 4.49 -3.14 -6.48
N GLU A 23 4.89 -4.35 -6.07
CA GLU A 23 4.99 -5.47 -6.99
C GLU A 23 3.61 -5.89 -7.51
N GLU A 24 2.63 -5.94 -6.62
CA GLU A 24 1.27 -6.30 -7.02
C GLU A 24 0.71 -5.28 -8.01
N LEU A 25 0.90 -4.00 -7.73
CA LEU A 25 0.39 -2.94 -8.60
C LEU A 25 1.03 -3.01 -9.99
N PHE A 26 2.33 -3.28 -10.04
CA PHE A 26 3.02 -3.43 -11.30
C PHE A 26 2.42 -4.57 -12.10
N ASN A 27 2.24 -5.73 -11.47
CA ASN A 27 1.68 -6.90 -12.14
C ASN A 27 0.25 -6.64 -12.61
N LEU A 28 -0.55 -5.98 -11.78
CA LEU A 28 -1.93 -5.66 -12.15
C LEU A 28 -1.98 -4.72 -13.35
N ARG A 29 -1.08 -3.75 -13.41
CA ARG A 29 -1.03 -2.82 -14.54
C ARG A 29 -0.61 -3.51 -15.82
N VAL A 30 0.33 -4.45 -15.73
CA VAL A 30 0.74 -5.24 -16.88
C VAL A 30 -0.44 -6.06 -17.39
N GLN A 31 -1.14 -6.73 -16.49
CA GLN A 31 -2.32 -7.52 -16.88
C GLN A 31 -3.38 -6.64 -17.54
N LEU A 32 -3.61 -5.46 -16.97
CA LEU A 32 -4.60 -4.55 -17.51
C LEU A 32 -4.23 -4.08 -18.93
N SER A 33 -2.96 -3.75 -19.14
CA SER A 33 -2.51 -3.30 -20.45
C SER A 33 -2.56 -4.40 -21.49
N MET A 34 -2.51 -5.66 -21.06
CA MET A 34 -2.61 -6.80 -21.95
C MET A 34 -4.05 -7.29 -22.13
N GLY A 35 -5.01 -6.60 -21.53
CA GLY A 35 -6.40 -7.00 -21.61
C GLY A 35 -6.73 -8.27 -20.83
N MET A 36 -5.89 -8.63 -19.87
CA MET A 36 -6.05 -9.86 -19.12
C MET A 36 -6.48 -9.65 -17.66
N ALA A 37 -6.82 -8.41 -17.30
CA ALA A 37 -7.18 -8.10 -15.93
C ALA A 37 -8.50 -8.76 -15.55
N LYS A 38 -8.48 -9.55 -14.48
CA LYS A 38 -9.69 -10.20 -13.99
C LYS A 38 -10.47 -9.31 -13.03
N ASN A 39 -9.78 -8.39 -12.37
CA ASN A 39 -10.42 -7.51 -11.42
C ASN A 39 -9.79 -6.11 -11.49
N PRO A 40 -10.24 -5.26 -12.42
CA PRO A 40 -9.68 -3.93 -12.56
C PRO A 40 -9.79 -3.07 -11.30
N ALA A 41 -10.82 -3.32 -10.48
CA ALA A 41 -11.00 -2.56 -9.25
C ALA A 41 -9.83 -2.77 -8.27
N ARG A 42 -9.14 -3.92 -8.37
CA ARG A 42 -8.00 -4.20 -7.51
C ARG A 42 -6.87 -3.21 -7.72
N VAL A 43 -6.74 -2.68 -8.94
CA VAL A 43 -5.71 -1.67 -9.23
C VAL A 43 -5.91 -0.44 -8.34
N GLY A 44 -7.14 0.04 -8.24
CA GLY A 44 -7.45 1.18 -7.39
C GLY A 44 -7.22 0.89 -5.92
N GLU A 45 -7.59 -0.31 -5.48
CA GLU A 45 -7.38 -0.71 -4.09
C GLU A 45 -5.89 -0.76 -3.74
N ALA A 46 -5.09 -1.37 -4.62
CA ALA A 46 -3.66 -1.48 -4.40
C ALA A 46 -3.00 -0.10 -4.34
N ARG A 47 -3.43 0.80 -5.22
CA ARG A 47 -2.90 2.16 -5.22
C ARG A 47 -3.20 2.88 -3.92
N ARG A 48 -4.44 2.76 -3.44
CA ARG A 48 -4.82 3.40 -2.19
C ARG A 48 -4.05 2.83 -1.01
N ASP A 49 -3.93 1.50 -0.95
CA ASP A 49 -3.20 0.86 0.13
C ASP A 49 -1.73 1.26 0.12
N LEU A 50 -1.13 1.32 -1.07
CA LEU A 50 0.26 1.74 -1.20
C LEU A 50 0.44 3.17 -0.72
N ALA A 51 -0.47 4.06 -1.10
CA ALA A 51 -0.41 5.45 -0.67
C ALA A 51 -0.52 5.57 0.84
N ARG A 52 -1.41 4.78 1.45
CA ARG A 52 -1.57 4.79 2.90
C ARG A 52 -0.31 4.32 3.62
N ALA A 53 0.27 3.23 3.14
CA ALA A 53 1.48 2.70 3.75
C ALA A 53 2.62 3.71 3.67
N LYS A 54 2.79 4.33 2.51
CA LYS A 54 3.82 5.34 2.33
C LYS A 54 3.58 6.57 3.22
N THR A 55 2.33 7.00 3.31
CA THR A 55 1.97 8.14 4.13
C THR A 55 2.28 7.89 5.59
N LEU A 56 1.93 6.71 6.10
CA LEU A 56 2.20 6.36 7.49
C LEU A 56 3.70 6.31 7.77
N LEU A 57 4.48 5.73 6.86
CA LEU A 57 5.92 5.70 7.03
C LEU A 57 6.49 7.09 7.07
N ARG A 58 6.00 7.96 6.20
CA ARG A 58 6.47 9.33 6.16
C ARG A 58 6.11 10.09 7.43
N GLU A 59 4.88 9.90 7.91
CA GLU A 59 4.45 10.55 9.14
C GLU A 59 5.29 10.10 10.33
N ARG A 60 5.60 8.81 10.39
CA ARG A 60 6.45 8.29 11.46
C ARG A 60 7.86 8.86 11.39
N ALA A 61 8.40 8.95 10.17
CA ALA A 61 9.73 9.53 9.99
C ALA A 61 9.77 10.98 10.44
N LEU A 62 8.66 11.69 10.27
CA LEU A 62 8.57 13.08 10.69
C LEU A 62 8.14 13.23 12.15
N GLY A 63 7.82 12.13 12.80
CA GLY A 63 7.40 12.14 14.18
C GLY A 63 5.96 12.59 14.39
N LEU A 64 5.17 12.68 13.34
CA LEU A 64 3.81 13.18 13.42
C LEU A 64 2.81 12.18 13.94
N ALA A 65 3.02 10.90 13.65
CA ALA A 65 2.08 9.86 14.01
C ALA A 65 2.61 8.91 15.09
N ARG A 66 3.64 9.32 15.78
CA ARG A 66 4.22 8.40 16.74
C ARG A 66 3.44 8.32 18.01
N ARG A 67 2.59 9.27 18.30
CA ARG A 67 1.76 9.16 19.43
C ARG A 67 0.56 8.53 19.05
N ALA A 68 0.26 7.49 19.48
CA ALA A 68 -0.86 6.69 19.06
C ALA A 68 -2.15 7.26 19.52
#